data_93b274e1f8f492ce73ccea23318d8207
#
_entry.id   93b274e1f8f492ce73ccea23318d8207
#
_cell.length_a   1.000
_cell.length_b   1.000
_cell.length_c   1.000
_cell.angle_alpha   90.00
_cell.angle_beta   90.00
_cell.angle_gamma   90.00
#
_symmetry.space_group_name_H-M   'P 1'
#
loop_
_entity.id
_entity.type
_entity.pdbx_description
1 polymer ?
#
loop_
_entity_poly.entity_id
_entity_poly.type
_entity_poly.pdbx_seq_one_letter_code
_entity_poly.pdbx_strand_id
1 'polypeptide(L)'
;MAEPDTHRDTLFYVGGVSALSSSGTQAPSLMWHNSDGEISDLPHSGNISLGIIKPATRPNRWFDYDFGVVLSGRIAGSHLSAEPRTIQGTGYFSRLYAHVRLYVVDITAGIQPMTFDAGDSELTSGGLLFSRNAHPIPRVTIGLDHWTPIPGLFGYLSLRGGLTHAWADDNSPVVKGTLIHYKHLGLKAGGKLPVNISYEFHHAAQWGGYSTVYGDLGNNWQAFWNAVMVRSGGSMANDQINAQGNHIGFQQLALDVKGEGWKVSAYWQTMSEDGPIWFLWNSMDAKDGLWGISATQNKWPFISGVTYEILHTTDQHGPFHDRDGLIYGGADGYYGNSIYRQGWSYFGRVIGSPLLQIGTNNRVMAHHVGIKGDIFGFRYRAMVNHADNYGTYSTPNRTHNTAFLLEVKKVVPQAWNLEFGVSLAGDFGDQYDNCFGAMVTIRKQGIITSW
;
A
#
# COMPACT_ATOMS: atom_id res chain seq x y z
N MET A 1 25.51 -6.98 -5.47
CA MET A 1 25.67 -6.18 -4.25
C MET A 1 26.46 -7.02 -3.27
N ALA A 2 27.47 -6.45 -2.58
CA ALA A 2 28.04 -7.15 -1.45
C ALA A 2 26.91 -7.30 -0.41
N GLU A 3 26.65 -8.52 0.06
CA GLU A 3 25.77 -8.72 1.21
C GLU A 3 26.36 -7.91 2.38
N PRO A 4 25.56 -7.10 3.06
CA PRO A 4 26.04 -6.41 4.25
C PRO A 4 26.51 -7.47 5.26
N ASP A 5 27.73 -7.30 5.78
CA ASP A 5 28.21 -8.09 6.90
C ASP A 5 27.20 -7.92 8.04
N THR A 6 26.43 -8.97 8.33
CA THR A 6 25.27 -8.96 9.25
C THR A 6 25.62 -8.62 10.69
N HIS A 7 26.87 -8.25 10.97
CA HIS A 7 27.39 -7.92 12.29
C HIS A 7 27.83 -6.46 12.46
N ARG A 8 27.89 -5.68 11.38
CA ARG A 8 28.33 -4.28 11.43
C ARG A 8 27.23 -3.32 11.04
N ASP A 9 27.06 -2.30 11.81
CA ASP A 9 26.21 -1.17 11.43
C ASP A 9 26.80 -0.49 10.19
N THR A 10 26.02 -0.32 9.15
CA THR A 10 26.48 0.24 7.88
C THR A 10 25.55 1.35 7.44
N LEU A 11 26.12 2.51 7.14
CA LEU A 11 25.43 3.65 6.57
C LEU A 11 25.64 3.67 5.06
N PHE A 12 24.56 3.70 4.31
CA PHE A 12 24.57 3.76 2.86
C PHE A 12 24.14 5.15 2.35
N TYR A 13 24.77 5.63 1.29
CA TYR A 13 24.15 6.63 0.44
C TYR A 13 23.32 5.94 -0.64
N VAL A 14 22.22 6.58 -1.01
CA VAL A 14 21.34 6.15 -2.09
C VAL A 14 21.03 7.34 -2.99
N GLY A 15 20.96 7.12 -4.28
CA GLY A 15 20.58 8.14 -5.23
C GLY A 15 20.02 7.53 -6.51
N GLY A 16 19.16 8.26 -7.20
CA GLY A 16 18.58 7.78 -8.43
C GLY A 16 17.97 8.90 -9.26
N VAL A 17 17.90 8.64 -10.54
CA VAL A 17 17.17 9.47 -11.52
C VAL A 17 16.31 8.56 -12.38
N SER A 18 15.15 9.05 -12.80
CA SER A 18 14.30 8.37 -13.78
C SER A 18 13.65 9.38 -14.72
N ALA A 19 13.35 8.92 -15.93
CA ALA A 19 12.58 9.67 -16.91
C ALA A 19 11.55 8.73 -17.56
N LEU A 20 10.30 9.20 -17.61
CA LEU A 20 9.14 8.51 -18.17
C LEU A 20 8.54 9.32 -19.30
N SER A 21 8.14 8.64 -20.37
CA SER A 21 7.35 9.21 -21.46
C SER A 21 6.29 8.20 -21.91
N SER A 22 5.08 8.71 -22.17
CA SER A 22 3.91 7.95 -22.61
C SER A 22 3.30 8.56 -23.88
N SER A 23 2.65 7.74 -24.68
CA SER A 23 1.92 8.16 -25.88
C SER A 23 0.50 8.65 -25.61
N GLY A 24 -0.08 8.29 -24.44
CA GLY A 24 -1.43 8.67 -24.04
C GLY A 24 -1.47 9.99 -23.26
N THR A 25 -2.65 10.41 -22.84
CA THR A 25 -2.84 11.59 -21.99
C THR A 25 -2.34 11.39 -20.57
N GLN A 26 -2.06 10.13 -20.19
CA GLN A 26 -1.49 9.74 -18.91
C GLN A 26 -0.38 8.69 -19.06
N ALA A 27 0.34 8.44 -17.99
CA ALA A 27 1.30 7.36 -17.88
C ALA A 27 0.57 6.01 -17.74
N PRO A 28 1.13 4.89 -18.26
CA PRO A 28 0.56 3.57 -18.04
C PRO A 28 0.38 3.25 -16.56
N SER A 29 -0.77 2.72 -16.19
CA SER A 29 -1.22 2.56 -14.80
C SER A 29 -0.22 1.75 -13.95
N LEU A 30 0.29 0.63 -14.44
CA LEU A 30 1.26 -0.20 -13.71
C LEU A 30 2.62 0.46 -13.50
N MET A 31 2.93 1.59 -14.15
CA MET A 31 4.15 2.37 -13.87
C MET A 31 4.01 3.24 -12.62
N TRP A 32 2.84 3.83 -12.39
CA TRP A 32 2.63 4.74 -11.27
C TRP A 32 1.86 4.11 -10.11
N HIS A 33 1.07 3.03 -10.32
CA HIS A 33 0.52 2.23 -9.24
C HIS A 33 1.63 1.62 -8.39
N ASN A 34 1.42 1.55 -7.09
CA ASN A 34 2.35 0.96 -6.13
C ASN A 34 3.80 1.50 -6.22
N SER A 35 3.96 2.77 -6.60
CA SER A 35 5.23 3.47 -6.72
C SER A 35 5.57 4.39 -5.53
N ASP A 36 4.89 4.21 -4.38
CA ASP A 36 4.98 5.09 -3.20
C ASP A 36 4.67 6.57 -3.55
N GLY A 37 3.84 6.80 -4.58
CA GLY A 37 3.55 8.12 -5.12
C GLY A 37 4.72 8.81 -5.83
N GLU A 38 5.84 8.13 -6.05
CA GLU A 38 7.04 8.72 -6.68
C GLU A 38 6.84 9.00 -8.17
N ILE A 39 6.17 8.10 -8.89
CA ILE A 39 5.92 8.27 -10.34
C ILE A 39 4.61 9.02 -10.55
N SER A 40 4.62 10.03 -11.44
CA SER A 40 3.40 10.76 -11.82
C SER A 40 2.51 9.93 -12.73
N ASP A 41 1.20 10.20 -12.66
CA ASP A 41 0.20 9.75 -13.61
C ASP A 41 0.20 10.56 -14.92
N LEU A 42 0.84 11.74 -14.95
CA LEU A 42 1.00 12.52 -16.17
C LEU A 42 1.94 11.81 -17.17
N PRO A 43 1.73 12.01 -18.49
CA PRO A 43 2.39 11.24 -19.54
C PRO A 43 3.92 11.41 -19.59
N HIS A 44 4.43 12.53 -19.09
CA HIS A 44 5.87 12.79 -19.04
C HIS A 44 6.30 13.15 -17.63
N SER A 45 7.32 12.47 -17.10
CA SER A 45 7.88 12.83 -15.80
C SER A 45 9.37 12.53 -15.70
N GLY A 46 10.06 13.35 -14.91
CA GLY A 46 11.44 13.14 -14.48
C GLY A 46 11.51 13.17 -12.96
N ASN A 47 12.25 12.25 -12.36
CA ASN A 47 12.42 12.16 -10.92
C ASN A 47 13.91 12.11 -10.58
N ILE A 48 14.25 12.69 -9.43
CA ILE A 48 15.57 12.61 -8.82
C ILE A 48 15.41 12.29 -7.33
N SER A 49 16.28 11.46 -6.79
CA SER A 49 16.32 11.17 -5.36
C SER A 49 17.74 11.11 -4.86
N LEU A 50 17.95 11.55 -3.61
CA LEU A 50 19.24 11.46 -2.93
C LEU A 50 19.01 11.29 -1.43
N GLY A 51 19.78 10.43 -0.78
CA GLY A 51 19.64 10.24 0.65
C GLY A 51 20.65 9.30 1.27
N ILE A 52 20.41 9.04 2.55
CA ILE A 52 21.17 8.10 3.36
C ILE A 52 20.22 7.13 4.06
N ILE A 53 20.65 5.88 4.20
CA ILE A 53 19.88 4.83 4.87
C ILE A 53 20.84 3.99 5.71
N LYS A 54 20.48 3.78 6.97
CA LYS A 54 21.07 2.76 7.85
C LYS A 54 20.00 1.69 8.07
N PRO A 55 20.13 0.49 7.50
CA PRO A 55 19.20 -0.61 7.78
C PRO A 55 19.40 -1.18 9.17
N ALA A 56 18.39 -1.86 9.70
CA ALA A 56 18.51 -2.70 10.89
C ALA A 56 19.51 -3.84 10.60
N THR A 57 20.40 -4.12 11.57
CA THR A 57 21.49 -5.09 11.40
C THR A 57 21.51 -6.18 12.45
N ARG A 58 20.70 -6.05 13.52
CA ARG A 58 20.77 -6.89 14.71
C ARG A 58 19.40 -7.44 15.14
N PRO A 59 18.67 -8.15 14.26
CA PRO A 59 17.28 -8.53 14.52
C PRO A 59 17.09 -9.43 15.76
N ASN A 60 18.16 -10.07 16.23
CA ASN A 60 18.13 -10.99 17.39
C ASN A 60 18.67 -10.36 18.69
N ARG A 61 19.00 -9.07 18.69
CA ARG A 61 19.45 -8.37 19.91
C ARG A 61 18.30 -7.67 20.61
N TRP A 62 18.46 -7.38 21.89
CA TRP A 62 17.50 -6.62 22.69
C TRP A 62 17.35 -5.17 22.23
N PHE A 63 18.31 -4.66 21.44
CA PHE A 63 18.30 -3.32 20.87
C PHE A 63 18.79 -3.36 19.43
N ASP A 64 18.02 -2.78 18.53
CA ASP A 64 18.40 -2.48 17.16
C ASP A 64 17.75 -1.16 16.73
N TYR A 65 18.29 -0.54 15.71
CA TYR A 65 17.75 0.70 15.16
C TYR A 65 18.07 0.83 13.68
N ASP A 66 17.20 1.49 12.97
CA ASP A 66 17.38 1.89 11.60
C ASP A 66 16.78 3.28 11.34
N PHE A 67 17.28 3.93 10.32
CA PHE A 67 16.76 5.23 9.88
C PHE A 67 17.02 5.46 8.40
N GLY A 68 16.23 6.35 7.81
CA GLY A 68 16.41 6.78 6.43
C GLY A 68 15.99 8.22 6.24
N VAL A 69 16.79 8.94 5.45
CA VAL A 69 16.46 10.28 4.96
C VAL A 69 16.70 10.28 3.47
N VAL A 70 15.64 10.35 2.67
CA VAL A 70 15.70 10.42 1.21
C VAL A 70 14.83 11.58 0.74
N LEU A 71 15.47 12.57 0.15
CA LEU A 71 14.83 13.70 -0.51
C LEU A 71 14.61 13.35 -1.97
N SER A 72 13.41 13.61 -2.47
CA SER A 72 13.02 13.39 -3.85
C SER A 72 12.45 14.66 -4.48
N GLY A 73 12.71 14.83 -5.75
CA GLY A 73 12.12 15.88 -6.58
C GLY A 73 11.52 15.26 -7.84
N ARG A 74 10.38 15.79 -8.25
CA ARG A 74 9.69 15.38 -9.46
C ARG A 74 9.25 16.57 -10.28
N ILE A 75 9.40 16.48 -11.59
CA ILE A 75 8.74 17.32 -12.57
C ILE A 75 7.88 16.44 -13.47
N ALA A 76 6.66 16.84 -13.74
CA ALA A 76 5.74 16.09 -14.59
C ALA A 76 4.90 17.05 -15.43
N GLY A 77 4.45 16.59 -16.60
CA GLY A 77 3.65 17.42 -17.48
C GLY A 77 2.84 16.65 -18.51
N SER A 78 1.82 17.32 -19.05
CA SER A 78 1.05 16.88 -20.20
C SER A 78 1.87 16.98 -21.49
N HIS A 79 1.37 16.43 -22.59
CA HIS A 79 1.94 16.65 -23.91
C HIS A 79 2.06 18.12 -24.26
N LEU A 80 3.05 18.50 -25.06
CA LEU A 80 3.27 19.88 -25.51
C LEU A 80 2.09 20.43 -26.31
N SER A 81 1.34 19.55 -26.98
CA SER A 81 0.14 19.87 -27.76
C SER A 81 -1.16 19.90 -26.94
N ALA A 82 -1.11 19.58 -25.64
CA ALA A 82 -2.30 19.58 -24.80
C ALA A 82 -2.77 20.99 -24.46
N GLU A 83 -4.09 21.20 -24.45
CA GLU A 83 -4.71 22.42 -24.00
C GLU A 83 -5.81 22.10 -22.95
N PRO A 84 -5.71 22.58 -21.70
CA PRO A 84 -4.60 23.40 -21.19
C PRO A 84 -3.32 22.56 -20.92
N ARG A 85 -2.17 23.17 -21.14
CA ARG A 85 -0.89 22.54 -20.82
C ARG A 85 -0.66 22.52 -19.31
N THR A 86 -0.34 21.33 -18.78
CA THR A 86 -0.05 21.13 -17.36
C THR A 86 1.45 20.89 -17.17
N ILE A 87 2.07 21.60 -16.22
CA ILE A 87 3.43 21.31 -15.73
C ILE A 87 3.37 21.42 -14.20
N GLN A 88 3.87 20.39 -13.52
CA GLN A 88 3.90 20.31 -12.07
C GLN A 88 5.32 19.99 -11.61
N GLY A 89 5.79 20.68 -10.60
CA GLY A 89 7.05 20.42 -9.91
C GLY A 89 6.80 20.23 -8.42
N THR A 90 7.43 19.25 -7.81
CA THR A 90 7.31 19.00 -6.38
C THR A 90 8.61 18.46 -5.79
N GLY A 91 8.91 18.85 -4.56
CA GLY A 91 9.98 18.30 -3.74
C GLY A 91 9.39 17.76 -2.44
N TYR A 92 9.82 16.58 -2.04
CA TYR A 92 9.28 15.88 -0.86
C TYR A 92 10.29 14.89 -0.27
N PHE A 93 10.07 14.50 0.98
CA PHE A 93 10.79 13.36 1.56
C PHE A 93 10.07 12.07 1.14
N SER A 94 10.71 11.25 0.32
CA SER A 94 10.21 9.90 0.03
C SER A 94 10.47 8.95 1.21
N ARG A 95 11.48 9.25 2.03
CA ARG A 95 11.74 8.63 3.33
C ARG A 95 12.29 9.66 4.30
N LEU A 96 11.74 9.71 5.48
CA LEU A 96 12.24 10.49 6.63
C LEU A 96 11.79 9.79 7.90
N TYR A 97 12.53 8.79 8.37
CA TYR A 97 12.09 7.98 9.48
C TYR A 97 13.24 7.57 10.40
N ALA A 98 12.87 7.28 11.63
CA ALA A 98 13.68 6.55 12.60
C ALA A 98 12.84 5.40 13.18
N HIS A 99 13.46 4.26 13.32
CA HIS A 99 12.91 3.07 13.94
C HIS A 99 13.85 2.57 15.03
N VAL A 100 13.29 2.16 16.15
CA VAL A 100 14.01 1.58 17.29
C VAL A 100 13.27 0.33 17.74
N ARG A 101 14.01 -0.75 17.89
CA ARG A 101 13.54 -1.98 18.54
C ARG A 101 14.15 -2.10 19.93
N LEU A 102 13.26 -2.30 20.89
CA LEU A 102 13.61 -2.62 22.28
C LEU A 102 13.00 -3.97 22.64
N TYR A 103 13.83 -5.00 22.75
CA TYR A 103 13.39 -6.41 22.89
C TYR A 103 12.47 -6.83 21.73
N VAL A 104 11.16 -6.84 21.98
CA VAL A 104 10.13 -7.24 21.01
C VAL A 104 9.27 -6.05 20.56
N VAL A 105 9.45 -4.88 21.17
CA VAL A 105 8.66 -3.69 20.88
C VAL A 105 9.40 -2.84 19.86
N ASP A 106 8.73 -2.53 18.78
CA ASP A 106 9.16 -1.64 17.72
C ASP A 106 8.48 -0.27 17.89
N ILE A 107 9.25 0.80 17.75
CA ILE A 107 8.78 2.19 17.73
C ILE A 107 9.30 2.82 16.45
N THR A 108 8.41 3.25 15.60
CA THR A 108 8.74 3.91 14.34
C THR A 108 8.14 5.30 14.31
N ALA A 109 8.91 6.30 13.92
CA ALA A 109 8.41 7.66 13.70
C ALA A 109 8.89 8.20 12.35
N GLY A 110 7.99 8.79 11.57
CA GLY A 110 8.32 9.47 10.31
C GLY A 110 7.58 8.95 9.09
N ILE A 111 8.22 9.14 7.94
CA ILE A 111 7.69 8.88 6.59
C ILE A 111 8.38 7.64 6.03
N GLN A 112 7.68 6.53 5.92
CA GLN A 112 8.14 5.32 5.22
C GLN A 112 6.94 4.52 4.71
N PRO A 113 7.09 3.70 3.65
CA PRO A 113 6.01 2.86 3.14
C PRO A 113 5.41 1.96 4.22
N MET A 114 4.11 1.69 4.12
CA MET A 114 3.42 0.63 4.86
C MET A 114 3.08 -0.47 3.88
N THR A 115 3.41 -1.70 4.21
CA THR A 115 3.12 -2.87 3.37
C THR A 115 2.54 -3.99 4.21
N PHE A 116 1.73 -4.84 3.60
CA PHE A 116 1.29 -6.10 4.20
C PHE A 116 2.21 -7.22 3.74
N ASP A 117 2.48 -8.17 4.65
CA ASP A 117 3.38 -9.30 4.39
C ASP A 117 2.70 -10.47 3.64
N ALA A 118 1.55 -10.25 3.04
CA ALA A 118 0.91 -11.27 2.21
C ALA A 118 1.52 -11.28 0.81
N GLY A 119 1.93 -12.46 0.36
CA GLY A 119 2.48 -12.64 -0.99
C GLY A 119 3.85 -12.02 -1.21
N ASP A 120 4.13 -11.69 -2.47
CA ASP A 120 5.36 -11.04 -2.93
C ASP A 120 5.12 -9.55 -3.17
N SER A 121 5.72 -8.68 -2.36
CA SER A 121 5.50 -7.22 -2.42
C SER A 121 5.96 -6.55 -3.72
N GLU A 122 6.79 -7.23 -4.52
CA GLU A 122 7.20 -6.72 -5.84
C GLU A 122 6.23 -7.10 -6.95
N LEU A 123 5.39 -8.14 -6.72
CA LEU A 123 4.49 -8.71 -7.74
C LEU A 123 3.01 -8.51 -7.45
N THR A 124 2.62 -7.98 -6.28
CA THR A 124 1.22 -7.77 -5.90
C THR A 124 0.57 -6.61 -6.66
N SER A 125 -0.73 -6.68 -6.90
CA SER A 125 -1.57 -5.59 -7.39
C SER A 125 -1.79 -4.47 -6.36
N GLY A 126 -1.52 -4.73 -5.08
CA GLY A 126 -1.68 -3.83 -3.93
C GLY A 126 -2.75 -4.30 -2.95
N GLY A 127 -2.47 -4.15 -1.65
CA GLY A 127 -3.39 -4.53 -0.58
C GLY A 127 -4.64 -3.63 -0.50
N LEU A 128 -5.71 -4.16 0.09
CA LEU A 128 -6.99 -3.43 0.19
C LEU A 128 -6.93 -2.26 1.17
N LEU A 129 -6.30 -2.40 2.34
CA LEU A 129 -6.26 -1.31 3.33
C LEU A 129 -5.10 -0.35 3.07
N PHE A 130 -3.92 -0.89 2.85
CA PHE A 130 -2.72 -0.15 2.51
C PHE A 130 -2.03 -0.79 1.31
N SER A 131 -1.54 0.04 0.42
CA SER A 131 -0.68 -0.34 -0.68
C SER A 131 0.48 0.65 -0.80
N ARG A 132 1.32 0.47 -1.79
CA ARG A 132 2.38 1.43 -2.14
C ARG A 132 1.92 2.47 -3.16
N ASN A 133 0.60 2.70 -3.30
CA ASN A 133 0.04 3.57 -4.32
C ASN A 133 0.16 5.06 -3.95
N ALA A 134 -0.22 5.43 -2.72
CA ALA A 134 -0.09 6.79 -2.22
C ALA A 134 1.31 7.08 -1.66
N HIS A 135 1.65 8.35 -1.48
CA HIS A 135 2.82 8.74 -0.70
C HIS A 135 2.76 8.16 0.71
N PRO A 136 3.90 7.76 1.27
CA PRO A 136 3.95 7.35 2.67
C PRO A 136 3.51 8.49 3.60
N ILE A 137 2.58 8.19 4.50
CA ILE A 137 2.00 9.16 5.43
C ILE A 137 2.91 9.31 6.65
N PRO A 138 3.23 10.55 7.09
CA PRO A 138 3.93 10.80 8.35
C PRO A 138 3.18 10.16 9.52
N ARG A 139 3.86 9.35 10.33
CA ARG A 139 3.23 8.60 11.40
C ARG A 139 4.15 8.27 12.56
N VAL A 140 3.55 7.93 13.69
CA VAL A 140 4.20 7.25 14.81
C VAL A 140 3.50 5.92 15.03
N THR A 141 4.27 4.84 15.06
CA THR A 141 3.79 3.48 15.32
C THR A 141 4.50 2.92 16.55
N ILE A 142 3.78 2.22 17.41
CA ILE A 142 4.31 1.42 18.49
C ILE A 142 3.65 0.05 18.46
N GLY A 143 4.45 -1.02 18.53
CA GLY A 143 3.90 -2.36 18.46
C GLY A 143 4.93 -3.47 18.38
N LEU A 144 4.46 -4.62 17.93
CA LEU A 144 5.24 -5.79 17.59
C LEU A 144 5.20 -5.93 16.06
N ASP A 145 6.12 -5.28 15.36
CA ASP A 145 6.14 -5.29 13.88
C ASP A 145 6.47 -6.67 13.30
N HIS A 146 7.07 -7.53 14.11
CA HIS A 146 7.45 -8.89 13.72
C HIS A 146 6.61 -9.92 14.47
N TRP A 147 6.39 -11.07 13.82
CA TRP A 147 5.77 -12.21 14.47
C TRP A 147 6.58 -12.67 15.67
N THR A 148 6.15 -12.26 16.87
CA THR A 148 6.84 -12.51 18.14
C THR A 148 6.30 -13.79 18.76
N PRO A 149 7.14 -14.82 19.01
CA PRO A 149 6.72 -16.05 19.65
C PRO A 149 6.15 -15.79 21.05
N ILE A 150 5.00 -16.38 21.35
CA ILE A 150 4.38 -16.30 22.67
C ILE A 150 5.18 -17.18 23.64
N PRO A 151 5.67 -16.67 24.77
CA PRO A 151 6.38 -17.46 25.76
C PRO A 151 5.58 -18.67 26.23
N GLY A 152 6.25 -19.80 26.44
CA GLY A 152 5.63 -21.05 26.91
C GLY A 152 4.94 -21.87 25.82
N LEU A 153 4.81 -21.38 24.59
CA LEU A 153 4.18 -22.12 23.48
C LEU A 153 5.21 -22.69 22.48
N PHE A 154 6.44 -22.87 22.92
CA PHE A 154 7.54 -23.53 22.18
C PHE A 154 7.80 -22.98 20.78
N GLY A 155 7.35 -21.74 20.51
CA GLY A 155 7.47 -21.07 19.21
C GLY A 155 6.45 -21.51 18.15
N TYR A 156 5.44 -22.31 18.51
CA TYR A 156 4.36 -22.70 17.58
C TYR A 156 3.31 -21.61 17.38
N LEU A 157 3.15 -20.70 18.34
CA LEU A 157 2.26 -19.55 18.23
C LEU A 157 3.05 -18.26 18.35
N SER A 158 2.73 -17.30 17.49
CA SER A 158 3.32 -15.96 17.48
C SER A 158 2.23 -14.91 17.38
N LEU A 159 2.50 -13.76 17.97
CA LEU A 159 1.64 -12.59 17.99
C LEU A 159 2.32 -11.46 17.23
N ARG A 160 1.52 -10.63 16.53
CA ARG A 160 1.91 -9.35 15.96
C ARG A 160 0.81 -8.33 16.25
N GLY A 161 1.14 -7.06 16.44
CA GLY A 161 0.13 -6.04 16.64
C GLY A 161 0.72 -4.69 16.94
N GLY A 162 -0.06 -3.63 16.71
CA GLY A 162 0.43 -2.28 16.93
C GLY A 162 -0.64 -1.22 16.86
N LEU A 163 -0.24 -0.03 17.27
CA LEU A 163 -1.01 1.20 17.23
C LEU A 163 -0.23 2.24 16.44
N THR A 164 -0.92 2.92 15.54
CA THR A 164 -0.37 3.99 14.70
C THR A 164 -1.23 5.22 14.81
N HIS A 165 -0.59 6.36 14.91
CA HIS A 165 -1.18 7.67 14.70
C HIS A 165 -0.48 8.34 13.52
N ALA A 166 -1.25 8.85 12.54
CA ALA A 166 -0.69 9.45 11.35
C ALA A 166 -1.36 10.80 11.02
N TRP A 167 -0.59 11.66 10.36
CA TRP A 167 -0.99 12.99 9.93
C TRP A 167 -1.19 12.98 8.41
N ALA A 168 -2.45 12.84 7.99
CA ALA A 168 -2.83 12.73 6.57
C ALA A 168 -3.32 14.06 6.00
N ASP A 169 -2.74 15.18 6.44
CA ASP A 169 -3.02 16.49 5.85
C ASP A 169 -2.28 16.62 4.52
N ASP A 170 -3.03 16.64 3.45
CA ASP A 170 -2.55 16.75 2.07
C ASP A 170 -3.00 18.06 1.40
N ASN A 171 -3.38 19.06 2.18
CA ASN A 171 -3.99 20.32 1.72
C ASN A 171 -5.28 20.12 0.91
N SER A 172 -6.02 19.02 1.17
CA SER A 172 -7.31 18.77 0.54
C SER A 172 -8.24 19.96 0.69
N PRO A 173 -8.97 20.37 -0.37
CA PRO A 173 -9.96 21.44 -0.27
C PRO A 173 -11.20 21.03 0.54
N VAL A 174 -11.36 19.76 0.85
CA VAL A 174 -12.56 19.21 1.53
C VAL A 174 -12.39 19.18 3.03
N VAL A 175 -11.38 18.47 3.53
CA VAL A 175 -11.04 18.42 4.96
C VAL A 175 -9.55 18.69 5.10
N LYS A 176 -9.17 19.67 5.89
CA LYS A 176 -7.79 20.01 6.25
C LYS A 176 -7.43 19.43 7.59
N GLY A 177 -6.18 19.03 7.76
CA GLY A 177 -5.69 18.48 9.03
C GLY A 177 -6.28 17.12 9.39
N THR A 178 -6.63 16.29 8.39
CA THR A 178 -7.10 14.92 8.60
C THR A 178 -6.06 14.10 9.33
N LEU A 179 -6.50 13.37 10.35
CA LEU A 179 -5.69 12.43 11.13
C LEU A 179 -6.11 11.00 10.81
N ILE A 180 -5.18 10.06 10.93
CA ILE A 180 -5.47 8.63 10.83
C ILE A 180 -5.06 7.93 12.12
N HIS A 181 -5.97 7.15 12.68
CA HIS A 181 -5.68 6.12 13.65
C HIS A 181 -5.69 4.77 12.95
N TYR A 182 -4.69 3.94 13.26
CA TYR A 182 -4.64 2.57 12.77
C TYR A 182 -4.17 1.63 13.88
N LYS A 183 -4.81 0.48 13.97
CA LYS A 183 -4.43 -0.60 14.89
C LYS A 183 -4.62 -1.95 14.22
N HIS A 184 -3.80 -2.90 14.64
CA HIS A 184 -3.89 -4.28 14.16
C HIS A 184 -3.50 -5.27 15.24
N LEU A 185 -4.00 -6.48 15.07
CA LEU A 185 -3.65 -7.64 15.90
C LEU A 185 -3.66 -8.88 15.02
N GLY A 186 -2.61 -9.67 15.10
CA GLY A 186 -2.47 -10.90 14.35
C GLY A 186 -2.00 -12.06 15.21
N LEU A 187 -2.49 -13.25 14.87
CA LEU A 187 -2.06 -14.52 15.45
C LEU A 187 -1.55 -15.43 14.34
N LYS A 188 -0.41 -16.05 14.55
CA LYS A 188 0.20 -17.01 13.61
C LYS A 188 0.50 -18.31 14.30
N ALA A 189 0.02 -19.42 13.73
CA ALA A 189 0.28 -20.76 14.18
C ALA A 189 1.17 -21.50 13.18
N GLY A 190 2.00 -22.42 13.67
CA GLY A 190 2.91 -23.26 12.89
C GLY A 190 4.37 -23.09 13.29
N GLY A 191 4.89 -21.87 13.36
CA GLY A 191 6.26 -21.59 13.78
C GLY A 191 7.31 -22.25 12.90
N LYS A 192 8.00 -23.26 13.43
CA LYS A 192 9.04 -24.02 12.70
C LYS A 192 8.48 -25.07 11.73
N LEU A 193 7.19 -25.33 11.77
CA LEU A 193 6.54 -26.29 10.86
C LEU A 193 6.60 -25.79 9.41
N PRO A 194 6.58 -26.69 8.44
CA PRO A 194 6.54 -26.29 7.03
C PRO A 194 5.25 -25.56 6.65
N VAL A 195 4.16 -25.76 7.42
CA VAL A 195 2.87 -25.12 7.21
C VAL A 195 2.62 -24.14 8.34
N ASN A 196 2.30 -22.88 7.98
CA ASN A 196 1.93 -21.82 8.92
C ASN A 196 0.62 -21.20 8.47
N ILE A 197 -0.25 -20.91 9.40
CA ILE A 197 -1.48 -20.16 9.17
C ILE A 197 -1.46 -18.88 10.01
N SER A 198 -1.84 -17.76 9.45
CA SER A 198 -1.98 -16.50 10.17
C SER A 198 -3.31 -15.83 9.88
N TYR A 199 -3.86 -15.23 10.91
CA TYR A 199 -5.05 -14.39 10.82
C TYR A 199 -4.75 -13.05 11.46
N GLU A 200 -5.09 -11.98 10.74
CA GLU A 200 -4.88 -10.62 11.19
C GLU A 200 -6.17 -9.81 11.06
N PHE A 201 -6.42 -9.03 12.09
CA PHE A 201 -7.48 -8.07 12.18
C PHE A 201 -6.88 -6.66 12.20
N HIS A 202 -7.41 -5.78 11.36
CA HIS A 202 -6.95 -4.41 11.22
C HIS A 202 -8.14 -3.45 11.30
N HIS A 203 -7.92 -2.27 11.84
CA HIS A 203 -8.88 -1.20 11.88
C HIS A 203 -8.19 0.14 11.65
N ALA A 204 -8.67 0.89 10.68
CA ALA A 204 -8.22 2.24 10.39
C ALA A 204 -9.39 3.23 10.53
N ALA A 205 -9.10 4.46 10.93
CA ALA A 205 -10.08 5.53 10.99
C ALA A 205 -9.47 6.86 10.57
N GLN A 206 -10.11 7.55 9.61
CA GLN A 206 -9.86 8.98 9.37
C GLN A 206 -10.71 9.76 10.39
N TRP A 207 -10.10 10.70 11.08
CA TRP A 207 -10.78 11.48 12.12
C TRP A 207 -10.16 12.87 12.23
N GLY A 208 -10.83 13.77 12.95
CA GLY A 208 -10.34 15.12 13.18
C GLY A 208 -10.31 16.01 11.94
N GLY A 209 -9.65 17.12 12.06
CA GLY A 209 -9.53 18.10 10.97
C GLY A 209 -10.66 19.13 10.95
N TYR A 210 -10.65 19.93 9.90
CA TYR A 210 -11.64 20.97 9.65
C TYR A 210 -12.23 20.82 8.25
N SER A 211 -13.54 20.57 8.20
CA SER A 211 -14.29 20.49 6.95
C SER A 211 -14.75 21.87 6.50
N THR A 212 -14.59 22.19 5.22
CA THR A 212 -15.09 23.44 4.64
C THR A 212 -16.63 23.51 4.62
N VAL A 213 -17.31 22.36 4.74
CA VAL A 213 -18.77 22.24 4.75
C VAL A 213 -19.33 22.14 6.19
N TYR A 214 -18.65 21.36 7.05
CA TYR A 214 -19.17 20.98 8.35
C TYR A 214 -18.45 21.64 9.55
N GLY A 215 -17.36 22.38 9.30
CA GLY A 215 -16.57 23.02 10.36
C GLY A 215 -15.62 22.07 11.07
N ASP A 216 -15.40 22.30 12.36
CA ASP A 216 -14.49 21.51 13.20
C ASP A 216 -15.04 20.08 13.42
N LEU A 217 -14.26 19.07 13.03
CA LEU A 217 -14.60 17.64 13.18
C LEU A 217 -14.07 17.05 14.49
N GLY A 218 -13.47 17.88 15.36
CA GLY A 218 -12.97 17.52 16.68
C GLY A 218 -11.54 16.98 16.65
N ASN A 219 -10.62 17.80 17.19
CA ASN A 219 -9.18 17.44 17.31
C ASN A 219 -8.75 17.25 18.78
N ASN A 220 -9.71 16.95 19.66
CA ASN A 220 -9.44 16.79 21.09
C ASN A 220 -9.25 15.32 21.48
N TRP A 221 -8.83 15.12 22.72
CA TRP A 221 -8.57 13.79 23.28
C TRP A 221 -9.82 12.87 23.30
N GLN A 222 -11.02 13.44 23.46
CA GLN A 222 -12.26 12.69 23.41
C GLN A 222 -12.53 12.15 22.00
N ALA A 223 -12.37 12.97 20.96
CA ALA A 223 -12.51 12.58 19.57
C ALA A 223 -11.48 11.50 19.18
N PHE A 224 -10.23 11.62 19.64
CA PHE A 224 -9.22 10.57 19.48
C PHE A 224 -9.68 9.23 20.03
N TRP A 225 -10.14 9.20 21.29
CA TRP A 225 -10.61 7.96 21.89
C TRP A 225 -11.90 7.43 21.27
N ASN A 226 -12.79 8.28 20.78
CA ASN A 226 -13.96 7.83 20.02
C ASN A 226 -13.53 7.12 18.73
N ALA A 227 -12.59 7.69 17.97
CA ALA A 227 -12.03 7.04 16.77
C ALA A 227 -11.32 5.71 17.11
N VAL A 228 -10.49 5.70 18.17
CA VAL A 228 -9.79 4.47 18.60
C VAL A 228 -10.74 3.36 19.01
N MET A 229 -11.80 3.70 19.77
CA MET A 229 -12.73 2.72 20.35
C MET A 229 -13.99 2.50 19.50
N VAL A 230 -14.06 3.11 18.31
CA VAL A 230 -15.22 3.02 17.40
C VAL A 230 -16.50 3.43 18.13
N ARG A 231 -16.48 4.62 18.72
CA ARG A 231 -17.62 5.15 19.48
C ARG A 231 -18.28 6.30 18.73
N SER A 232 -19.59 6.40 18.89
CA SER A 232 -20.32 7.59 18.45
C SER A 232 -19.88 8.81 19.24
N GLY A 233 -19.99 9.98 18.65
CA GLY A 233 -19.61 11.25 19.29
C GLY A 233 -19.59 12.41 18.30
N GLY A 234 -19.03 13.55 18.74
CA GLY A 234 -18.93 14.74 17.90
C GLY A 234 -20.24 15.52 17.77
N SER A 235 -20.23 16.54 16.93
CA SER A 235 -21.35 17.45 16.67
C SER A 235 -22.21 17.05 15.46
N MET A 236 -21.73 16.11 14.65
CA MET A 236 -22.37 15.69 13.42
C MET A 236 -23.47 14.66 13.70
N ALA A 237 -24.63 14.80 13.08
CA ALA A 237 -25.76 13.88 13.27
C ALA A 237 -25.38 12.43 12.89
N ASN A 238 -24.57 12.24 11.84
CA ASN A 238 -24.08 10.93 11.42
C ASN A 238 -23.13 10.32 12.47
N ASP A 239 -22.20 11.11 13.02
CA ASP A 239 -21.25 10.67 14.04
C ASP A 239 -21.93 10.39 15.41
N GLN A 240 -23.10 10.96 15.65
CA GLN A 240 -23.91 10.69 16.85
C GLN A 240 -24.65 9.35 16.78
N ILE A 241 -24.97 8.90 15.56
CA ILE A 241 -25.66 7.63 15.32
C ILE A 241 -24.64 6.51 15.06
N ASN A 242 -23.58 6.83 14.27
CA ASN A 242 -22.49 5.94 13.91
C ASN A 242 -21.20 6.25 14.69
N ALA A 243 -20.11 5.54 14.38
CA ALA A 243 -18.80 5.87 14.92
C ALA A 243 -18.29 7.20 14.37
N GLN A 244 -17.64 8.02 15.23
CA GLN A 244 -17.08 9.31 14.85
C GLN A 244 -15.89 9.13 13.90
N GLY A 245 -16.01 9.61 12.66
CA GLY A 245 -14.98 9.54 11.61
C GLY A 245 -15.34 8.56 10.49
N ASN A 246 -14.37 8.30 9.61
CA ASN A 246 -14.46 7.31 8.53
C ASN A 246 -13.71 6.04 8.94
N HIS A 247 -14.41 4.96 9.19
CA HIS A 247 -13.86 3.71 9.72
C HIS A 247 -13.79 2.63 8.64
N ILE A 248 -12.63 1.98 8.54
CA ILE A 248 -12.40 0.83 7.66
C ILE A 248 -11.92 -0.33 8.52
N GLY A 249 -12.69 -1.39 8.58
CA GLY A 249 -12.31 -2.69 9.09
C GLY A 249 -11.66 -3.53 8.00
N PHE A 250 -10.65 -4.32 8.35
CA PHE A 250 -9.94 -5.17 7.40
C PHE A 250 -9.51 -6.47 8.08
N GLN A 251 -9.59 -7.57 7.35
CA GLN A 251 -9.11 -8.87 7.80
C GLN A 251 -8.21 -9.50 6.75
N GLN A 252 -7.22 -10.25 7.22
CA GLN A 252 -6.34 -11.05 6.39
C GLN A 252 -6.19 -12.45 6.96
N LEU A 253 -6.42 -13.46 6.12
CA LEU A 253 -6.07 -14.84 6.38
C LEU A 253 -4.96 -15.23 5.41
N ALA A 254 -3.89 -15.87 5.91
CA ALA A 254 -2.83 -16.37 5.06
C ALA A 254 -2.39 -17.76 5.48
N LEU A 255 -2.09 -18.60 4.48
CA LEU A 255 -1.53 -19.93 4.61
C LEU A 255 -0.18 -19.96 3.89
N ASP A 256 0.89 -20.14 4.65
CA ASP A 256 2.25 -20.27 4.15
C ASP A 256 2.69 -21.74 4.18
N VAL A 257 3.14 -22.25 3.05
CA VAL A 257 3.82 -23.55 2.96
C VAL A 257 5.24 -23.32 2.49
N LYS A 258 6.22 -23.78 3.27
CA LYS A 258 7.63 -23.53 2.99
C LYS A 258 8.44 -24.84 3.02
N GLY A 259 9.38 -24.93 2.10
CA GLY A 259 10.39 -25.99 2.05
C GLY A 259 11.78 -25.40 1.88
N GLU A 260 12.76 -26.25 1.60
CA GLU A 260 14.12 -25.81 1.39
C GLU A 260 14.24 -25.01 0.09
N GLY A 261 14.43 -23.68 0.22
CA GLY A 261 14.61 -22.76 -0.90
C GLY A 261 13.34 -22.41 -1.65
N TRP A 262 12.15 -22.65 -1.11
CA TRP A 262 10.89 -22.23 -1.69
C TRP A 262 9.82 -21.92 -0.63
N LYS A 263 8.90 -21.05 -0.97
CA LYS A 263 7.71 -20.70 -0.20
C LYS A 263 6.53 -20.52 -1.14
N VAL A 264 5.36 -21.02 -0.75
CA VAL A 264 4.06 -20.72 -1.35
C VAL A 264 3.16 -20.12 -0.29
N SER A 265 2.55 -18.98 -0.61
CA SER A 265 1.60 -18.27 0.24
C SER A 265 0.25 -18.19 -0.47
N ALA A 266 -0.82 -18.66 0.17
CA ALA A 266 -2.19 -18.38 -0.25
C ALA A 266 -2.79 -17.39 0.75
N TYR A 267 -3.48 -16.35 0.31
CA TYR A 267 -4.03 -15.31 1.19
C TYR A 267 -5.35 -14.77 0.69
N TRP A 268 -6.13 -14.29 1.63
CA TRP A 268 -7.39 -13.61 1.42
C TRP A 268 -7.44 -12.36 2.29
N GLN A 269 -7.84 -11.26 1.70
CA GLN A 269 -8.08 -9.98 2.35
C GLN A 269 -9.51 -9.57 2.11
N THR A 270 -10.20 -9.08 3.13
CA THR A 270 -11.54 -8.49 2.99
C THR A 270 -11.62 -7.23 3.83
N MET A 271 -12.51 -6.31 3.43
CA MET A 271 -12.73 -5.05 4.13
C MET A 271 -14.21 -4.84 4.40
N SER A 272 -14.52 -3.98 5.36
CA SER A 272 -15.85 -3.49 5.67
C SER A 272 -15.77 -2.00 5.92
N GLU A 273 -16.66 -1.25 5.32
CA GLU A 273 -16.93 0.14 5.69
C GLU A 273 -17.86 0.17 6.91
N ASP A 274 -17.89 1.28 7.62
CA ASP A 274 -18.82 1.61 8.70
C ASP A 274 -18.80 0.73 9.97
N GLY A 275 -17.79 -0.09 10.18
CA GLY A 275 -17.76 -0.81 11.45
C GLY A 275 -16.55 -1.71 11.71
N PRO A 276 -16.32 -2.06 12.97
CA PRO A 276 -15.31 -3.05 13.31
C PRO A 276 -15.82 -4.42 12.87
N ILE A 277 -15.05 -5.07 12.02
CA ILE A 277 -15.21 -6.49 11.80
C ILE A 277 -14.67 -7.21 13.05
N TRP A 278 -15.52 -7.82 13.83
CA TRP A 278 -15.09 -8.52 15.04
C TRP A 278 -14.62 -9.94 14.79
N PHE A 279 -15.13 -10.61 13.72
CA PHE A 279 -14.79 -12.00 13.40
C PHE A 279 -15.00 -12.31 11.92
N LEU A 280 -14.33 -13.34 11.41
CA LEU A 280 -14.43 -13.82 10.02
C LEU A 280 -15.87 -14.02 9.53
N TRP A 281 -16.76 -14.53 10.37
CA TRP A 281 -18.18 -14.78 10.02
C TRP A 281 -19.07 -13.55 10.09
N ASN A 282 -18.62 -12.44 10.70
CA ASN A 282 -19.34 -11.17 10.71
C ASN A 282 -18.91 -10.25 9.55
N SER A 283 -17.90 -10.62 8.77
CA SER A 283 -17.66 -9.98 7.49
C SER A 283 -18.76 -10.46 6.55
N MET A 284 -19.87 -9.72 6.52
CA MET A 284 -21.03 -10.08 5.73
C MET A 284 -20.74 -10.08 4.23
N ASP A 285 -19.60 -9.54 3.83
CA ASP A 285 -19.14 -9.49 2.45
C ASP A 285 -17.94 -10.39 2.16
N ALA A 286 -18.03 -11.65 2.58
CA ALA A 286 -17.02 -12.67 2.24
C ALA A 286 -16.86 -12.91 0.73
N LYS A 287 -17.74 -12.35 -0.11
CA LYS A 287 -17.65 -12.39 -1.56
C LYS A 287 -16.64 -11.37 -2.08
N ASP A 288 -16.59 -10.19 -1.45
CA ASP A 288 -15.63 -9.15 -1.81
C ASP A 288 -14.29 -9.38 -1.13
N GLY A 289 -13.22 -9.03 -1.81
CA GLY A 289 -11.88 -9.17 -1.27
C GLY A 289 -10.80 -9.30 -2.32
N LEU A 290 -9.58 -9.45 -1.84
CA LEU A 290 -8.40 -9.80 -2.62
C LEU A 290 -7.98 -11.22 -2.26
N TRP A 291 -8.00 -12.11 -3.24
CA TRP A 291 -7.53 -13.49 -3.14
C TRP A 291 -6.21 -13.61 -3.86
N GLY A 292 -5.20 -14.18 -3.24
CA GLY A 292 -3.90 -14.29 -3.86
C GLY A 292 -3.22 -15.63 -3.59
N ILE A 293 -2.40 -16.04 -4.54
CA ILE A 293 -1.40 -17.10 -4.39
C ILE A 293 -0.07 -16.58 -4.90
N SER A 294 0.98 -16.74 -4.10
CA SER A 294 2.33 -16.31 -4.44
C SER A 294 3.31 -17.43 -4.15
N ALA A 295 4.20 -17.70 -5.10
CA ALA A 295 5.26 -18.69 -4.95
C ALA A 295 6.62 -18.01 -5.17
N THR A 296 7.56 -18.24 -4.27
CA THR A 296 8.95 -17.79 -4.38
C THR A 296 9.91 -18.94 -4.25
N GLN A 297 11.03 -18.90 -4.94
CA GLN A 297 12.07 -19.91 -4.88
C GLN A 297 13.45 -19.34 -5.24
N ASN A 298 14.55 -20.01 -4.84
CA ASN A 298 15.92 -19.57 -5.05
C ASN A 298 16.80 -20.58 -5.81
N LYS A 299 16.25 -21.69 -6.29
CA LYS A 299 16.99 -22.74 -7.02
C LYS A 299 17.20 -22.40 -8.49
N TRP A 300 16.20 -21.78 -9.11
CA TRP A 300 16.21 -21.41 -10.53
C TRP A 300 16.16 -19.89 -10.67
N PRO A 301 17.25 -19.23 -11.05
CA PRO A 301 17.27 -17.76 -11.07
C PRO A 301 16.31 -17.17 -12.10
N PHE A 302 16.04 -17.86 -13.21
CA PHE A 302 15.18 -17.36 -14.28
C PHE A 302 13.70 -17.21 -13.89
N ILE A 303 13.20 -17.91 -12.87
CA ILE A 303 11.89 -17.65 -12.24
C ILE A 303 12.09 -17.75 -10.74
N SER A 304 12.20 -16.61 -10.06
CA SER A 304 12.36 -16.54 -8.62
C SER A 304 11.06 -16.23 -7.86
N GLY A 305 10.04 -15.73 -8.55
CA GLY A 305 8.73 -15.44 -7.97
C GLY A 305 7.63 -15.40 -9.01
N VAL A 306 6.44 -15.86 -8.60
CA VAL A 306 5.18 -15.78 -9.37
C VAL A 306 4.06 -15.44 -8.41
N THR A 307 3.18 -14.52 -8.80
CA THR A 307 1.97 -14.15 -8.04
C THR A 307 0.76 -14.12 -8.96
N TYR A 308 -0.36 -14.64 -8.48
CA TYR A 308 -1.67 -14.46 -9.09
C TYR A 308 -2.65 -13.94 -8.05
N GLU A 309 -3.39 -12.91 -8.39
CA GLU A 309 -4.40 -12.30 -7.54
C GLU A 309 -5.71 -12.08 -8.28
N ILE A 310 -6.81 -12.19 -7.53
CA ILE A 310 -8.16 -11.81 -7.96
C ILE A 310 -8.68 -10.77 -6.97
N LEU A 311 -8.99 -9.59 -7.47
CA LEU A 311 -9.73 -8.58 -6.72
C LEU A 311 -11.21 -8.66 -7.10
N HIS A 312 -12.09 -8.72 -6.12
CA HIS A 312 -13.53 -8.65 -6.29
C HIS A 312 -14.13 -7.66 -5.30
N THR A 313 -14.81 -6.62 -5.77
CA THR A 313 -15.44 -5.57 -4.94
C THR A 313 -16.82 -5.19 -5.49
N THR A 314 -17.52 -6.12 -6.14
CA THR A 314 -18.77 -5.80 -6.82
C THR A 314 -20.02 -6.00 -5.97
N ASP A 315 -19.92 -6.73 -4.86
CA ASP A 315 -21.08 -7.01 -3.99
C ASP A 315 -21.38 -5.85 -3.03
N GLN A 316 -20.40 -5.32 -2.28
CA GLN A 316 -20.51 -4.17 -1.38
C GLN A 316 -21.75 -4.25 -0.48
N HIS A 317 -21.97 -5.39 0.19
CA HIS A 317 -23.17 -5.76 0.95
C HIS A 317 -24.49 -5.74 0.15
N GLY A 318 -24.40 -5.86 -1.19
CA GLY A 318 -25.55 -5.82 -2.07
C GLY A 318 -26.11 -4.41 -2.30
N PRO A 319 -27.24 -4.28 -3.00
CA PRO A 319 -27.91 -3.00 -3.18
C PRO A 319 -28.48 -2.50 -1.85
N PHE A 320 -28.83 -1.20 -1.77
CA PHE A 320 -29.52 -0.66 -0.59
C PHE A 320 -30.73 -1.53 -0.24
N HIS A 321 -30.83 -1.90 1.05
CA HIS A 321 -31.92 -2.73 1.54
C HIS A 321 -32.50 -2.15 2.84
N ASP A 322 -33.82 -2.32 2.99
CA ASP A 322 -34.56 -1.89 4.15
C ASP A 322 -34.61 -2.99 5.24
N ARG A 323 -34.52 -2.54 6.47
CA ARG A 323 -34.89 -3.31 7.63
C ARG A 323 -35.84 -2.46 8.48
N ASP A 324 -37.06 -2.96 8.70
CA ASP A 324 -38.09 -2.28 9.51
C ASP A 324 -38.48 -0.88 8.97
N GLY A 325 -38.45 -0.70 7.64
CA GLY A 325 -38.84 0.56 6.98
C GLY A 325 -37.73 1.64 6.96
N LEU A 326 -36.52 1.29 7.37
CA LEU A 326 -35.33 2.15 7.27
C LEU A 326 -34.30 1.51 6.34
N ILE A 327 -33.63 2.33 5.53
CA ILE A 327 -32.46 1.88 4.75
C ILE A 327 -31.35 1.55 5.75
N TYR A 328 -30.99 0.27 5.83
CA TYR A 328 -30.13 -0.24 6.88
C TYR A 328 -28.72 -0.55 6.42
N GLY A 329 -28.45 -0.64 5.14
CA GLY A 329 -27.13 -0.96 4.62
C GLY A 329 -27.14 -1.32 3.15
N GLY A 330 -26.03 -1.84 2.67
CA GLY A 330 -25.77 -2.15 1.26
C GLY A 330 -25.27 -0.95 0.47
N ALA A 331 -24.78 -1.23 -0.71
CA ALA A 331 -24.18 -0.27 -1.63
C ALA A 331 -22.99 0.50 -0.99
N ASP A 332 -22.18 -0.21 -0.18
CA ASP A 332 -21.03 0.36 0.50
C ASP A 332 -20.07 0.95 -0.52
N GLY A 333 -19.82 2.23 -0.39
CA GLY A 333 -18.96 2.95 -1.33
C GLY A 333 -17.50 2.84 -0.94
N TYR A 334 -16.87 1.68 -1.12
CA TYR A 334 -15.50 1.41 -0.68
C TYR A 334 -14.57 2.58 -0.89
N TYR A 335 -13.84 2.97 0.19
CA TYR A 335 -12.98 4.14 0.35
C TYR A 335 -13.71 5.49 0.33
N GLY A 336 -15.04 5.50 0.11
CA GLY A 336 -15.83 6.72 0.11
C GLY A 336 -16.31 7.10 1.50
N ASN A 337 -16.53 8.40 1.75
CA ASN A 337 -17.16 8.89 2.96
C ASN A 337 -17.86 10.21 2.72
N SER A 338 -18.99 10.45 3.36
CA SER A 338 -19.80 11.66 3.16
C SER A 338 -19.18 12.92 3.76
N ILE A 339 -18.36 12.79 4.80
CA ILE A 339 -17.67 13.88 5.49
C ILE A 339 -16.26 14.04 4.91
N TYR A 340 -15.46 12.99 4.92
CA TYR A 340 -14.12 12.94 4.33
C TYR A 340 -14.23 12.61 2.84
N ARG A 341 -14.78 13.53 2.04
CA ARG A 341 -15.13 13.28 0.62
C ARG A 341 -13.94 12.96 -0.27
N GLN A 342 -12.70 13.31 0.13
CA GLN A 342 -11.48 12.81 -0.52
C GLN A 342 -11.31 11.28 -0.35
N GLY A 343 -12.07 10.68 0.59
CA GLY A 343 -12.07 9.26 0.88
C GLY A 343 -10.72 8.75 1.44
N TRP A 344 -10.49 7.46 1.35
CA TRP A 344 -9.26 6.80 1.79
C TRP A 344 -8.12 7.09 0.83
N SER A 345 -7.67 8.35 0.80
CA SER A 345 -6.64 8.85 -0.10
C SER A 345 -5.66 9.81 0.58
N TYR A 346 -4.49 9.99 -0.07
CA TYR A 346 -3.46 10.94 0.34
C TYR A 346 -2.77 11.50 -0.90
N PHE A 347 -2.69 12.83 -1.01
CA PHE A 347 -2.25 13.57 -2.21
C PHE A 347 -2.94 13.06 -3.50
N GLY A 348 -4.26 12.89 -3.43
CA GLY A 348 -5.10 12.49 -4.56
C GLY A 348 -4.96 11.03 -5.01
N ARG A 349 -4.21 10.20 -4.26
CA ARG A 349 -4.05 8.78 -4.53
C ARG A 349 -4.66 7.92 -3.44
N VAL A 350 -5.38 6.88 -3.85
CA VAL A 350 -5.94 5.90 -2.94
C VAL A 350 -4.83 5.26 -2.09
N ILE A 351 -5.03 5.16 -0.79
CA ILE A 351 -4.10 4.56 0.16
C ILE A 351 -4.13 3.02 0.04
N GLY A 352 -5.30 2.46 -0.25
CA GLY A 352 -5.51 1.04 -0.51
C GLY A 352 -5.26 0.63 -1.97
N SER A 353 -6.04 -0.31 -2.48
CA SER A 353 -5.86 -0.85 -3.83
C SER A 353 -5.97 0.22 -4.92
N PRO A 354 -4.96 0.37 -5.79
CA PRO A 354 -4.98 1.36 -6.88
C PRO A 354 -6.01 1.06 -7.97
N LEU A 355 -6.62 -0.12 -7.96
CA LEU A 355 -7.66 -0.51 -8.90
C LEU A 355 -9.02 0.10 -8.56
N LEU A 356 -9.18 0.63 -7.34
CA LEU A 356 -10.41 1.29 -6.90
C LEU A 356 -10.27 2.80 -6.99
N GLN A 357 -11.30 3.47 -7.52
CA GLN A 357 -11.38 4.92 -7.63
C GLN A 357 -12.54 5.44 -6.77
N ILE A 358 -12.23 6.35 -5.86
CA ILE A 358 -13.20 6.90 -4.91
C ILE A 358 -14.33 7.62 -5.65
N GLY A 359 -15.57 7.25 -5.36
CA GLY A 359 -16.78 7.90 -5.86
C GLY A 359 -17.08 7.71 -7.35
N THR A 360 -16.21 7.05 -8.11
CA THR A 360 -16.39 6.85 -9.57
C THR A 360 -16.33 5.39 -9.99
N ASN A 361 -15.42 4.59 -9.43
CA ASN A 361 -15.23 3.18 -9.78
C ASN A 361 -14.67 2.40 -8.60
N ASN A 362 -15.52 1.89 -7.73
CA ASN A 362 -15.15 1.08 -6.59
C ASN A 362 -15.72 -0.35 -6.64
N ARG A 363 -16.50 -0.67 -7.69
CA ARG A 363 -17.00 -2.01 -7.98
C ARG A 363 -16.18 -2.59 -9.13
N VAL A 364 -15.24 -3.47 -8.80
CA VAL A 364 -14.25 -3.98 -9.74
C VAL A 364 -14.11 -5.49 -9.60
N MET A 365 -13.93 -6.17 -10.73
CA MET A 365 -13.43 -7.54 -10.80
C MET A 365 -12.12 -7.51 -11.58
N ALA A 366 -11.00 -7.89 -10.95
CA ALA A 366 -9.70 -7.85 -11.62
C ALA A 366 -8.89 -9.11 -11.40
N HIS A 367 -8.14 -9.49 -12.42
CA HIS A 367 -7.16 -10.56 -12.42
C HIS A 367 -5.76 -9.95 -12.61
N HIS A 368 -4.84 -10.33 -11.74
CA HIS A 368 -3.46 -9.86 -11.77
C HIS A 368 -2.47 -11.02 -11.77
N VAL A 369 -1.49 -10.96 -12.65
CA VAL A 369 -0.38 -11.92 -12.71
C VAL A 369 0.94 -11.16 -12.67
N GLY A 370 1.85 -11.59 -11.82
CA GLY A 370 3.22 -11.10 -11.76
C GLY A 370 4.24 -12.23 -11.79
N ILE A 371 5.36 -12.01 -12.47
CA ILE A 371 6.50 -12.93 -12.52
C ILE A 371 7.80 -12.15 -12.42
N LYS A 372 8.80 -12.69 -11.72
CA LYS A 372 10.13 -12.11 -11.64
C LYS A 372 11.24 -13.16 -11.65
N GLY A 373 12.43 -12.74 -12.04
CA GLY A 373 13.62 -13.60 -12.06
C GLY A 373 14.87 -12.84 -12.46
N ASP A 374 15.93 -13.63 -12.74
CA ASP A 374 17.20 -13.16 -13.26
C ASP A 374 17.61 -14.00 -14.45
N ILE A 375 17.94 -13.35 -15.56
CA ILE A 375 18.43 -13.98 -16.78
C ILE A 375 19.79 -13.34 -17.13
N PHE A 376 20.87 -14.06 -16.95
CA PHE A 376 22.24 -13.60 -17.22
C PHE A 376 22.62 -12.30 -16.49
N GLY A 377 22.15 -12.13 -15.24
CA GLY A 377 22.38 -10.94 -14.42
C GLY A 377 21.49 -9.74 -14.80
N PHE A 378 20.49 -9.94 -15.65
CA PHE A 378 19.39 -9.02 -15.86
C PHE A 378 18.22 -9.45 -14.97
N ARG A 379 17.95 -8.69 -13.91
CA ARG A 379 16.76 -8.88 -13.09
C ARG A 379 15.55 -8.34 -13.85
N TYR A 380 14.53 -9.15 -13.99
CA TYR A 380 13.29 -8.75 -14.66
C TYR A 380 12.08 -8.93 -13.76
N ARG A 381 11.05 -8.12 -14.03
CA ARG A 381 9.70 -8.23 -13.50
C ARG A 381 8.71 -7.97 -14.64
N ALA A 382 7.76 -8.88 -14.80
CA ALA A 382 6.66 -8.70 -15.74
C ALA A 382 5.32 -8.83 -15.00
N MET A 383 4.39 -7.94 -15.30
CA MET A 383 3.05 -7.94 -14.69
C MET A 383 2.00 -7.70 -15.76
N VAL A 384 0.85 -8.33 -15.58
CA VAL A 384 -0.37 -8.10 -16.37
C VAL A 384 -1.54 -7.99 -15.42
N ASN A 385 -2.39 -7.00 -15.67
CA ASN A 385 -3.63 -6.79 -14.94
C ASN A 385 -4.78 -6.64 -15.93
N HIS A 386 -5.89 -7.36 -15.70
CA HIS A 386 -7.14 -7.18 -16.43
C HIS A 386 -8.25 -6.88 -15.45
N ALA A 387 -8.97 -5.79 -15.65
CA ALA A 387 -10.04 -5.32 -14.78
C ALA A 387 -11.33 -5.06 -15.56
N ASP A 388 -12.41 -5.66 -15.10
CA ASP A 388 -13.77 -5.27 -15.41
C ASP A 388 -14.27 -4.31 -14.34
N ASN A 389 -14.66 -3.11 -14.73
CA ASN A 389 -15.10 -2.02 -13.88
C ASN A 389 -16.60 -1.85 -14.02
N TYR A 390 -17.30 -1.65 -12.91
CA TYR A 390 -18.76 -1.53 -12.88
C TYR A 390 -19.24 -0.18 -12.33
N GLY A 391 -18.31 0.78 -12.15
CA GLY A 391 -18.61 2.09 -11.57
C GLY A 391 -18.91 2.00 -10.08
N THR A 392 -19.99 2.65 -9.65
CA THR A 392 -20.54 2.57 -8.29
C THR A 392 -21.98 2.08 -8.34
N TYR A 393 -22.62 1.83 -7.18
CA TYR A 393 -24.06 1.54 -7.16
C TYR A 393 -24.91 2.72 -7.63
N SER A 394 -24.52 3.96 -7.28
CA SER A 394 -25.25 5.17 -7.67
C SER A 394 -25.00 5.59 -9.13
N THR A 395 -23.83 5.29 -9.66
CA THR A 395 -23.42 5.61 -11.03
C THR A 395 -22.81 4.39 -11.70
N PRO A 396 -23.63 3.38 -12.06
CA PRO A 396 -23.14 2.19 -12.73
C PRO A 396 -22.54 2.57 -14.09
N ASN A 397 -21.31 2.13 -14.34
CA ASN A 397 -20.63 2.31 -15.62
C ASN A 397 -19.75 1.10 -15.89
N ARG A 398 -19.97 0.43 -17.01
CA ARG A 398 -19.19 -0.76 -17.36
C ARG A 398 -18.08 -0.38 -18.34
N THR A 399 -16.84 -0.55 -17.87
CA THR A 399 -15.62 -0.37 -18.64
C THR A 399 -14.67 -1.53 -18.37
N HIS A 400 -13.66 -1.69 -19.19
CA HIS A 400 -12.60 -2.66 -18.97
C HIS A 400 -11.22 -2.02 -19.17
N ASN A 401 -10.20 -2.60 -18.58
CA ASN A 401 -8.82 -2.20 -18.81
C ASN A 401 -7.89 -3.40 -18.72
N THR A 402 -6.97 -3.51 -19.66
CA THR A 402 -5.85 -4.46 -19.62
C THR A 402 -4.54 -3.68 -19.60
N ALA A 403 -3.77 -3.85 -18.53
CA ALA A 403 -2.49 -3.21 -18.36
C ALA A 403 -1.37 -4.25 -18.33
N PHE A 404 -0.19 -3.91 -18.87
CA PHE A 404 1.02 -4.71 -18.73
C PHE A 404 2.21 -3.85 -18.35
N LEU A 405 3.18 -4.46 -17.68
CA LEU A 405 4.50 -3.89 -17.37
C LEU A 405 5.57 -4.94 -17.57
N LEU A 406 6.65 -4.55 -18.25
CA LEU A 406 7.92 -5.27 -18.27
C LEU A 406 9.02 -4.34 -17.75
N GLU A 407 9.68 -4.72 -16.69
CA GLU A 407 10.82 -4.01 -16.12
C GLU A 407 12.06 -4.91 -16.15
N VAL A 408 13.18 -4.35 -16.60
CA VAL A 408 14.49 -5.04 -16.63
C VAL A 408 15.54 -4.13 -16.00
N LYS A 409 16.33 -4.67 -15.08
CA LYS A 409 17.40 -3.96 -14.37
C LYS A 409 18.71 -4.73 -14.40
N LYS A 410 19.81 -4.00 -14.48
CA LYS A 410 21.16 -4.57 -14.38
C LYS A 410 22.10 -3.66 -13.60
N VAL A 411 22.83 -4.23 -12.67
CA VAL A 411 23.97 -3.56 -12.04
C VAL A 411 25.19 -3.76 -12.94
N VAL A 412 25.87 -2.66 -13.30
CA VAL A 412 27.06 -2.65 -14.17
C VAL A 412 28.28 -2.31 -13.31
N PRO A 413 29.11 -3.30 -12.92
CA PRO A 413 30.29 -3.09 -12.08
C PRO A 413 31.28 -2.11 -12.69
N GLN A 414 31.48 -2.18 -14.00
CA GLN A 414 32.41 -1.33 -14.76
C GLN A 414 31.98 0.15 -14.79
N ALA A 415 30.69 0.43 -14.58
CA ALA A 415 30.13 1.77 -14.46
C ALA A 415 29.89 2.11 -12.97
N TRP A 416 30.89 1.93 -12.12
CA TRP A 416 30.84 2.24 -10.68
C TRP A 416 29.69 1.56 -9.91
N ASN A 417 29.32 0.35 -10.31
CA ASN A 417 28.16 -0.37 -9.79
C ASN A 417 26.82 0.42 -9.91
N LEU A 418 26.65 1.21 -10.97
CA LEU A 418 25.35 1.79 -11.28
C LEU A 418 24.36 0.69 -11.67
N GLU A 419 23.14 0.83 -11.19
CA GLU A 419 22.01 0.03 -11.65
C GLU A 419 21.27 0.80 -12.75
N PHE A 420 21.19 0.21 -13.93
CA PHE A 420 20.38 0.70 -15.04
C PHE A 420 19.09 -0.10 -15.12
N GLY A 421 17.98 0.58 -15.32
CA GLY A 421 16.66 -0.02 -15.49
C GLY A 421 15.93 0.55 -16.69
N VAL A 422 15.17 -0.32 -17.35
CA VAL A 422 14.23 0.04 -18.42
C VAL A 422 12.88 -0.59 -18.07
N SER A 423 11.81 0.18 -18.17
CA SER A 423 10.45 -0.31 -18.01
C SER A 423 9.64 0.05 -19.24
N LEU A 424 8.86 -0.91 -19.74
CA LEU A 424 7.89 -0.76 -20.82
C LEU A 424 6.53 -1.15 -20.28
N ALA A 425 5.49 -0.33 -20.52
CA ALA A 425 4.15 -0.62 -20.06
C ALA A 425 3.11 -0.05 -21.03
N GLY A 426 1.88 -0.55 -20.93
CA GLY A 426 0.75 -0.03 -21.68
C GLY A 426 -0.57 -0.36 -21.01
N ASP A 427 -1.57 0.47 -21.27
CA ASP A 427 -2.97 0.30 -20.92
C ASP A 427 -3.80 0.23 -22.18
N PHE A 428 -4.80 -0.67 -22.21
CA PHE A 428 -5.73 -0.88 -23.31
C PHE A 428 -7.13 -1.12 -22.75
N GLY A 429 -8.12 -0.36 -23.23
CA GLY A 429 -9.51 -0.47 -22.80
C GLY A 429 -10.22 0.87 -22.73
N ASP A 430 -11.34 0.89 -21.99
CA ASP A 430 -12.24 2.04 -21.92
C ASP A 430 -12.11 2.82 -20.60
N GLN A 431 -11.41 2.25 -19.61
CA GLN A 431 -11.24 2.89 -18.28
C GLN A 431 -10.17 3.97 -18.31
N TYR A 432 -9.08 3.71 -19.00
CA TYR A 432 -7.97 4.62 -19.24
C TYR A 432 -7.77 4.80 -20.74
N ASP A 433 -7.12 5.88 -21.15
CA ASP A 433 -6.71 6.04 -22.52
C ASP A 433 -5.75 4.93 -22.95
N ASN A 434 -5.93 4.44 -24.19
CA ASN A 434 -4.97 3.51 -24.76
C ASN A 434 -3.61 4.18 -24.85
N CYS A 435 -2.62 3.63 -24.15
CA CYS A 435 -1.30 4.21 -24.11
C CYS A 435 -0.19 3.16 -24.06
N PHE A 436 0.97 3.58 -24.50
CA PHE A 436 2.23 2.86 -24.33
C PHE A 436 3.28 3.83 -23.74
N GLY A 437 4.00 3.40 -22.72
CA GLY A 437 5.00 4.20 -22.05
C GLY A 437 6.31 3.46 -21.83
N ALA A 438 7.38 4.25 -21.77
CA ALA A 438 8.72 3.78 -21.43
C ALA A 438 9.31 4.63 -20.32
N MET A 439 10.05 3.99 -19.42
CA MET A 439 10.78 4.64 -18.34
C MET A 439 12.22 4.12 -18.29
N VAL A 440 13.16 5.02 -18.13
CA VAL A 440 14.58 4.70 -17.90
C VAL A 440 14.93 5.13 -16.48
N THR A 441 15.68 4.29 -15.76
CA THR A 441 16.15 4.57 -14.42
C THR A 441 17.66 4.35 -14.30
N ILE A 442 18.32 5.19 -13.50
CA ILE A 442 19.71 5.00 -13.09
C ILE A 442 19.73 5.15 -11.58
N ARG A 443 20.26 4.16 -10.88
CA ARG A 443 20.34 4.16 -9.42
C ARG A 443 21.75 3.85 -8.95
N LYS A 444 22.08 4.37 -7.77
CA LYS A 444 23.35 4.11 -7.08
C LYS A 444 23.09 3.90 -5.60
N GLN A 445 23.69 2.87 -5.07
CA GLN A 445 23.83 2.68 -3.64
C GLN A 445 25.29 2.36 -3.33
N GLY A 446 25.84 2.93 -2.28
CA GLY A 446 27.19 2.65 -1.82
C GLY A 446 27.33 2.89 -0.34
N ILE A 447 28.42 2.37 0.25
CA ILE A 447 28.72 2.48 1.66
C ILE A 447 29.37 3.83 1.92
N ILE A 448 28.91 4.55 2.93
CA ILE A 448 29.56 5.74 3.48
C ILE A 448 30.54 5.30 4.58
N THR A 449 30.08 4.49 5.53
CA THR A 449 30.87 3.98 6.64
C THR A 449 30.23 2.73 7.24
N SER A 450 31.05 1.93 7.92
CA SER A 450 30.59 0.77 8.70
C SER A 450 31.32 0.74 10.04
N TRP A 451 30.62 0.38 11.15
CA TRP A 451 31.16 0.35 12.51
C TRP A 451 30.66 -0.82 13.38
#